data_640c826bbee2a9b78b8d9d736e663fd2
#
_entry.id   640c826bbee2a9b78b8d9d736e663fd2
#
_cell.length_a   1.000
_cell.length_b   1.000
_cell.length_c   1.000
_cell.angle_alpha   90.00
_cell.angle_beta   90.00
_cell.angle_gamma   90.00
#
_symmetry.space_group_name_H-M   'P 1'
#
loop_
_entity.id
_entity.type
_entity.pdbx_description
1 polymer ?
#
loop_
_entity_poly.entity_id
_entity_poly.type
_entity_poly.pdbx_seq_one_letter_code
_entity_poly.pdbx_strand_id
1 'polypeptide(L)'
;MAIQLNDVRFAYPEAPNDCVLNIKSWSVSDQEHVFVHGPSGGGKSTLLNLLSGMLDANAGQVNVLGQRLDSMGARQRDHFRANHIGYIFQQFNLVPYIDAIDNIQLAHQFSNQQSLSDEIKSLLSSFHIPQSEWHKPVGRLSIGQQQRIAIARAMINKPELLIADEPTSSLDHNNRDNFMSELMAMVSEHRVT
;
A
#
# COMPACT_ATOMS: atom_id res chain seq x y z
N MET A 1 -0.73 12.67 -13.99
CA MET A 1 -1.14 13.05 -12.61
C MET A 1 -1.59 11.80 -11.87
N ALA A 2 -0.82 11.35 -10.89
CA ALA A 2 -1.16 10.16 -10.11
C ALA A 2 -2.32 10.40 -9.13
N ILE A 3 -2.33 11.57 -8.47
CA ILE A 3 -3.37 11.90 -7.48
C ILE A 3 -3.86 13.32 -7.72
N GLN A 4 -5.17 13.54 -7.58
CA GLN A 4 -5.78 14.87 -7.58
C GLN A 4 -7.00 14.86 -6.66
N LEU A 5 -6.97 15.73 -5.65
CA LEU A 5 -8.06 15.94 -4.68
C LEU A 5 -8.61 17.36 -4.87
N ASN A 6 -9.94 17.51 -4.90
CA ASN A 6 -10.60 18.80 -4.98
C ASN A 6 -11.77 18.86 -3.99
N ASP A 7 -11.75 19.84 -3.09
CA ASP A 7 -12.75 20.11 -2.04
C ASP A 7 -13.14 18.89 -1.20
N VAL A 8 -12.16 18.00 -0.94
CA VAL A 8 -12.37 16.74 -0.24
C VAL A 8 -12.60 16.98 1.24
N ARG A 9 -13.69 16.40 1.77
CA ARG A 9 -14.00 16.37 3.18
C ARG A 9 -14.26 14.94 3.63
N PHE A 10 -13.79 14.63 4.83
CA PHE A 10 -14.02 13.33 5.45
C PHE A 10 -14.21 13.47 6.96
N ALA A 11 -15.25 12.83 7.47
CA ALA A 11 -15.52 12.57 8.88
C ALA A 11 -15.96 11.11 9.02
N TYR A 12 -15.60 10.46 10.10
CA TYR A 12 -16.07 9.10 10.38
C TYR A 12 -17.57 9.07 10.72
N PRO A 13 -18.30 8.01 10.37
CA PRO A 13 -19.73 7.90 10.66
C PRO A 13 -20.08 8.02 12.15
N GLU A 14 -19.17 7.58 13.04
CA GLU A 14 -19.35 7.63 14.50
C GLU A 14 -19.18 9.06 15.06
N ALA A 15 -18.52 9.96 14.32
CA ALA A 15 -18.26 11.34 14.69
C ALA A 15 -18.45 12.29 13.49
N PRO A 16 -19.67 12.44 12.95
CA PRO A 16 -19.91 13.14 11.69
C PRO A 16 -19.62 14.65 11.74
N ASN A 17 -19.57 15.22 12.94
CA ASN A 17 -19.23 16.64 13.16
C ASN A 17 -17.72 16.88 13.33
N ASP A 18 -16.92 15.83 13.46
CA ASP A 18 -15.47 15.90 13.63
C ASP A 18 -14.79 15.70 12.26
N CYS A 19 -14.52 16.80 11.59
CA CYS A 19 -13.91 16.79 10.27
C CYS A 19 -12.43 16.40 10.36
N VAL A 20 -12.11 15.15 9.99
CA VAL A 20 -10.74 14.62 10.00
C VAL A 20 -9.91 15.13 8.84
N LEU A 21 -10.52 15.26 7.65
CA LEU A 21 -9.86 15.79 6.46
C LEU A 21 -10.69 16.92 5.83
N ASN A 22 -10.01 18.01 5.52
CA ASN A 22 -10.57 19.14 4.78
C ASN A 22 -9.51 19.67 3.81
N ILE A 23 -9.51 19.16 2.59
CA ILE A 23 -8.49 19.41 1.57
C ILE A 23 -9.14 20.16 0.40
N LYS A 24 -8.81 21.44 0.24
CA LYS A 24 -9.34 22.26 -0.86
C LYS A 24 -8.81 21.78 -2.21
N SER A 25 -7.49 21.63 -2.31
CA SER A 25 -6.83 21.12 -3.51
C SER A 25 -5.48 20.53 -3.14
N TRP A 26 -5.18 19.36 -3.69
CA TRP A 26 -3.88 18.72 -3.57
C TRP A 26 -3.66 17.81 -4.77
N SER A 27 -2.43 17.76 -5.28
CA SER A 27 -2.08 16.93 -6.42
C SER A 27 -0.67 16.35 -6.29
N VAL A 28 -0.48 15.17 -6.87
CA VAL A 28 0.80 14.47 -6.99
C VAL A 28 0.98 14.07 -8.45
N SER A 29 2.14 14.35 -9.01
CA SER A 29 2.50 14.00 -10.38
C SER A 29 2.83 12.49 -10.49
N ASP A 30 2.83 11.97 -11.72
CA ASP A 30 3.29 10.61 -11.96
C ASP A 30 4.79 10.49 -11.60
N GLN A 31 5.16 9.40 -10.94
CA GLN A 31 6.51 9.11 -10.45
C GLN A 31 7.03 10.13 -9.41
N GLU A 32 6.17 10.95 -8.84
CA GLU A 32 6.52 11.84 -7.73
C GLU A 32 6.40 11.06 -6.40
N HIS A 33 7.42 11.17 -5.55
CA HIS A 33 7.42 10.56 -4.23
C HIS A 33 7.05 11.61 -3.19
N VAL A 34 6.01 11.35 -2.42
CA VAL A 34 5.49 12.28 -1.42
C VAL A 34 5.59 11.67 -0.02
N PHE A 35 6.17 12.41 0.90
CA PHE A 35 6.21 12.05 2.31
C PHE A 35 5.19 12.86 3.11
N VAL A 36 4.17 12.17 3.65
CA VAL A 36 3.13 12.76 4.47
C VAL A 36 3.54 12.71 5.94
N HIS A 37 3.79 13.86 6.55
CA HIS A 37 4.16 13.95 7.96
C HIS A 37 3.17 14.81 8.76
N GLY A 38 3.13 14.61 10.09
CA GLY A 38 2.25 15.34 10.97
C GLY A 38 2.06 14.60 12.31
N PRO A 39 1.38 15.21 13.28
CA PRO A 39 1.15 14.60 14.57
C PRO A 39 0.34 13.31 14.48
N SER A 40 0.43 12.48 15.52
CA SER A 40 -0.47 11.33 15.68
C SER A 40 -1.92 11.82 15.73
N GLY A 41 -2.83 11.11 15.07
CA GLY A 41 -4.24 11.53 14.95
C GLY A 41 -4.50 12.63 13.92
N GLY A 42 -3.47 13.14 13.21
CA GLY A 42 -3.61 14.20 12.20
C GLY A 42 -4.23 13.77 10.87
N GLY A 43 -4.89 12.60 10.79
CA GLY A 43 -5.59 12.15 9.58
C GLY A 43 -4.70 11.50 8.50
N LYS A 44 -3.40 11.22 8.77
CA LYS A 44 -2.48 10.64 7.78
C LYS A 44 -3.00 9.31 7.22
N SER A 45 -3.25 8.32 8.08
CA SER A 45 -3.78 7.01 7.67
C SER A 45 -5.17 7.13 7.04
N THR A 46 -6.00 8.09 7.50
CA THR A 46 -7.29 8.39 6.88
C THR A 46 -7.13 8.87 5.45
N LEU A 47 -6.17 9.78 5.18
CA LEU A 47 -5.84 10.23 3.83
C LEU A 47 -5.37 9.05 2.96
N LEU A 48 -4.44 8.23 3.46
CA LEU A 48 -3.93 7.07 2.71
C LEU A 48 -5.03 6.05 2.40
N ASN A 49 -5.93 5.79 3.35
CA ASN A 49 -7.09 4.91 3.15
C ASN A 49 -8.10 5.48 2.13
N LEU A 50 -8.23 6.79 2.07
CA LEU A 50 -9.07 7.47 1.09
C LEU A 50 -8.47 7.38 -0.32
N LEU A 51 -7.16 7.60 -0.45
CA LEU A 51 -6.43 7.45 -1.71
C LEU A 51 -6.43 6.01 -2.23
N SER A 52 -6.42 5.02 -1.34
CA SER A 52 -6.53 3.61 -1.72
C SER A 52 -7.96 3.14 -2.02
N GLY A 53 -8.97 3.99 -1.81
CA GLY A 53 -10.37 3.63 -1.97
C GLY A 53 -10.92 2.69 -0.90
N MET A 54 -10.23 2.54 0.25
CA MET A 54 -10.73 1.83 1.42
C MET A 54 -11.78 2.66 2.16
N LEU A 55 -11.64 3.99 2.14
CA LEU A 55 -12.61 4.94 2.65
C LEU A 55 -13.23 5.72 1.50
N ASP A 56 -14.43 6.22 1.72
CA ASP A 56 -15.18 7.04 0.76
C ASP A 56 -15.30 8.46 1.30
N ALA A 57 -15.00 9.47 0.47
CA ALA A 57 -15.10 10.86 0.89
C ALA A 57 -16.56 11.25 1.12
N ASN A 58 -16.83 12.04 2.17
CA ASN A 58 -18.18 12.57 2.40
C ASN A 58 -18.54 13.65 1.38
N ALA A 59 -17.53 14.36 0.83
CA ALA A 59 -17.70 15.36 -0.21
C ALA A 59 -16.39 15.58 -0.98
N GLY A 60 -16.51 16.17 -2.16
CA GLY A 60 -15.37 16.50 -3.02
C GLY A 60 -15.06 15.42 -4.04
N GLN A 61 -13.91 15.55 -4.68
CA GLN A 61 -13.49 14.67 -5.76
C GLN A 61 -12.15 14.03 -5.43
N VAL A 62 -12.10 12.70 -5.49
CA VAL A 62 -10.90 11.89 -5.29
C VAL A 62 -10.55 11.21 -6.61
N ASN A 63 -9.56 11.75 -7.32
CA ASN A 63 -9.05 11.17 -8.56
C ASN A 63 -7.69 10.52 -8.28
N VAL A 64 -7.57 9.24 -8.58
CA VAL A 64 -6.33 8.46 -8.44
C VAL A 64 -6.08 7.74 -9.76
N LEU A 65 -4.89 7.91 -10.34
CA LEU A 65 -4.50 7.33 -11.63
C LEU A 65 -5.53 7.59 -12.75
N GLY A 66 -6.10 8.81 -12.77
CA GLY A 66 -7.12 9.22 -13.74
C GLY A 66 -8.53 8.67 -13.48
N GLN A 67 -8.74 7.95 -12.38
CA GLN A 67 -10.03 7.34 -12.03
C GLN A 67 -10.67 8.05 -10.83
N ARG A 68 -11.96 8.38 -10.95
CA ARG A 68 -12.77 9.05 -9.91
C ARG A 68 -13.26 8.03 -8.87
N LEU A 69 -12.51 7.84 -7.79
CA LEU A 69 -12.85 6.86 -6.74
C LEU A 69 -14.15 7.20 -6.03
N ASP A 70 -14.45 8.48 -5.83
CA ASP A 70 -15.68 8.99 -5.22
C ASP A 70 -16.95 8.66 -6.03
N SER A 71 -16.81 8.34 -7.32
CA SER A 71 -17.93 7.92 -8.19
C SER A 71 -18.06 6.40 -8.33
N MET A 72 -17.14 5.61 -7.77
CA MET A 72 -17.12 4.16 -7.87
C MET A 72 -17.93 3.50 -6.76
N GLY A 73 -18.65 2.42 -7.07
CA GLY A 73 -19.19 1.52 -6.07
C GLY A 73 -18.08 0.71 -5.37
N ALA A 74 -18.38 0.15 -4.19
CA ALA A 74 -17.40 -0.58 -3.37
C ALA A 74 -16.64 -1.67 -4.15
N ARG A 75 -17.33 -2.50 -4.93
CA ARG A 75 -16.70 -3.57 -5.74
C ARG A 75 -15.75 -3.02 -6.82
N GLN A 76 -16.07 -1.87 -7.40
CA GLN A 76 -15.22 -1.21 -8.39
C GLN A 76 -13.95 -0.67 -7.74
N ARG A 77 -14.05 -0.04 -6.55
CA ARG A 77 -12.89 0.40 -5.77
C ARG A 77 -12.00 -0.77 -5.35
N ASP A 78 -12.60 -1.88 -4.89
CA ASP A 78 -11.84 -3.08 -4.54
C ASP A 78 -11.06 -3.64 -5.73
N HIS A 79 -11.71 -3.70 -6.89
CA HIS A 79 -11.07 -4.16 -8.13
C HIS A 79 -9.97 -3.18 -8.60
N PHE A 80 -10.23 -1.88 -8.54
CA PHE A 80 -9.24 -0.86 -8.88
C PHE A 80 -8.02 -0.97 -7.96
N ARG A 81 -8.23 -1.04 -6.64
CA ARG A 81 -7.15 -1.20 -5.66
C ARG A 81 -6.32 -2.45 -5.93
N ALA A 82 -6.96 -3.59 -6.15
CA ALA A 82 -6.27 -4.86 -6.38
C ALA A 82 -5.34 -4.83 -7.62
N ASN A 83 -5.68 -4.04 -8.64
CA ASN A 83 -4.92 -4.00 -9.89
C ASN A 83 -3.92 -2.85 -9.99
N HIS A 84 -4.15 -1.73 -9.29
CA HIS A 84 -3.40 -0.49 -9.50
C HIS A 84 -2.66 0.04 -8.27
N ILE A 85 -3.03 -0.43 -7.06
CA ILE A 85 -2.48 0.12 -5.82
C ILE A 85 -1.79 -0.98 -5.01
N GLY A 86 -0.49 -0.77 -4.73
CA GLY A 86 0.21 -1.51 -3.68
C GLY A 86 0.03 -0.82 -2.34
N TYR A 87 -0.27 -1.57 -1.29
CA TYR A 87 -0.42 -1.01 0.06
C TYR A 87 0.45 -1.73 1.07
N ILE A 88 1.34 -0.98 1.73
CA ILE A 88 2.17 -1.45 2.84
C ILE A 88 1.56 -0.90 4.13
N PHE A 89 1.06 -1.78 4.97
CA PHE A 89 0.43 -1.44 6.23
C PHE A 89 1.47 -1.28 7.35
N GLN A 90 1.18 -0.43 8.34
CA GLN A 90 1.98 -0.26 9.55
C GLN A 90 2.23 -1.58 10.29
N GLN A 91 1.25 -2.46 10.39
CA GLN A 91 1.34 -3.80 10.96
C GLN A 91 1.35 -4.86 9.86
N PHE A 92 2.18 -4.81 8.90
CA PHE A 92 2.35 -5.70 7.75
C PHE A 92 1.09 -6.44 7.25
N ASN A 93 0.12 -6.75 8.10
CA ASN A 93 -1.12 -7.50 7.83
C ASN A 93 -0.88 -8.82 7.06
N LEU A 94 0.23 -9.49 7.38
CA LEU A 94 0.48 -10.84 6.89
C LEU A 94 -0.34 -11.84 7.70
N VAL A 95 -0.78 -12.90 7.05
CA VAL A 95 -1.47 -14.02 7.70
C VAL A 95 -0.40 -14.91 8.35
N PRO A 96 -0.27 -14.94 9.70
CA PRO A 96 0.93 -15.44 10.37
C PRO A 96 1.12 -16.95 10.28
N TYR A 97 0.08 -17.71 10.00
CA TYR A 97 0.07 -19.18 9.97
C TYR A 97 0.22 -19.79 8.57
N ILE A 98 0.20 -19.00 7.51
CA ILE A 98 0.54 -19.42 6.15
C ILE A 98 1.94 -18.94 5.76
N ASP A 99 2.48 -19.49 4.69
CA ASP A 99 3.83 -19.21 4.24
C ASP A 99 3.95 -17.92 3.42
N ALA A 100 5.18 -17.58 2.96
CA ALA A 100 5.43 -16.36 2.22
C ALA A 100 4.77 -16.39 0.84
N ILE A 101 4.79 -17.53 0.17
CA ILE A 101 4.20 -17.70 -1.17
C ILE A 101 2.69 -17.49 -1.08
N ASP A 102 2.04 -18.14 -0.14
CA ASP A 102 0.59 -18.03 0.06
C ASP A 102 0.17 -16.60 0.43
N ASN A 103 0.94 -15.91 1.29
CA ASN A 103 0.65 -14.51 1.64
C ASN A 103 0.71 -13.58 0.42
N ILE A 104 1.65 -13.80 -0.50
CA ILE A 104 1.75 -13.01 -1.73
C ILE A 104 0.65 -13.41 -2.71
N GLN A 105 0.36 -14.70 -2.82
CA GLN A 105 -0.67 -15.22 -3.71
C GLN A 105 -2.07 -14.70 -3.35
N LEU A 106 -2.37 -14.49 -2.06
CA LEU A 106 -3.64 -13.90 -1.63
C LEU A 106 -3.90 -12.53 -2.27
N ALA A 107 -2.87 -11.65 -2.36
CA ALA A 107 -3.02 -10.35 -3.00
C ALA A 107 -3.31 -10.47 -4.51
N HIS A 108 -2.77 -11.50 -5.14
CA HIS A 108 -2.94 -11.75 -6.55
C HIS A 108 -4.32 -12.33 -6.92
N GLN A 109 -4.95 -13.11 -6.05
CA GLN A 109 -6.27 -13.71 -6.30
C GLN A 109 -7.37 -12.68 -6.63
N PHE A 110 -7.19 -11.44 -6.18
CA PHE A 110 -8.13 -10.34 -6.43
C PHE A 110 -7.79 -9.51 -7.68
N SER A 111 -6.70 -9.83 -8.39
CA SER A 111 -6.30 -9.18 -9.62
C SER A 111 -6.74 -9.99 -10.85
N ASN A 112 -6.69 -9.35 -12.03
CA ASN A 112 -7.04 -9.99 -13.30
C ASN A 112 -5.89 -10.80 -13.93
N GLN A 113 -4.76 -10.95 -13.27
CA GLN A 113 -3.56 -11.53 -13.85
C GLN A 113 -3.54 -13.06 -13.70
N GLN A 114 -2.93 -13.77 -14.66
CA GLN A 114 -2.85 -15.23 -14.66
C GLN A 114 -1.53 -15.72 -14.04
N SER A 115 -1.62 -16.88 -13.36
CA SER A 115 -0.55 -17.72 -12.78
C SER A 115 0.83 -17.12 -12.53
N LEU A 116 1.30 -17.13 -11.29
CA LEU A 116 2.43 -16.35 -10.79
C LEU A 116 3.47 -17.12 -10.00
N SER A 117 3.48 -18.44 -10.01
CA SER A 117 4.44 -19.19 -9.18
C SER A 117 5.89 -18.73 -9.37
N ASP A 118 6.29 -18.48 -10.64
CA ASP A 118 7.66 -18.08 -10.94
C ASP A 118 7.91 -16.58 -10.65
N GLU A 119 6.91 -15.72 -10.83
CA GLU A 119 7.01 -14.30 -10.46
C GLU A 119 7.10 -14.13 -8.95
N ILE A 120 6.32 -14.88 -8.14
CA ILE A 120 6.43 -14.87 -6.68
C ILE A 120 7.83 -15.29 -6.24
N LYS A 121 8.37 -16.38 -6.80
CA LYS A 121 9.73 -16.85 -6.48
C LYS A 121 10.79 -15.85 -6.87
N SER A 122 10.66 -15.23 -8.05
CA SER A 122 11.54 -14.17 -8.51
C SER A 122 11.51 -12.97 -7.54
N LEU A 123 10.31 -12.56 -7.13
CA LEU A 123 10.13 -11.45 -6.21
C LEU A 123 10.70 -11.74 -4.81
N LEU A 124 10.46 -12.93 -4.26
CA LEU A 124 11.06 -13.35 -3.00
C LEU A 124 12.60 -13.38 -3.06
N SER A 125 13.16 -13.79 -4.20
CA SER A 125 14.60 -13.79 -4.43
C SER A 125 15.16 -12.38 -4.52
N SER A 126 14.49 -11.45 -5.22
CA SER A 126 14.91 -10.05 -5.34
C SER A 126 14.90 -9.33 -3.99
N PHE A 127 13.97 -9.71 -3.11
CA PHE A 127 13.93 -9.24 -1.71
C PHE A 127 14.86 -10.01 -0.76
N HIS A 128 15.79 -10.83 -1.28
CA HIS A 128 16.78 -11.58 -0.49
C HIS A 128 16.14 -12.44 0.62
N ILE A 129 14.94 -12.98 0.37
CA ILE A 129 14.34 -13.99 1.26
C ILE A 129 14.95 -15.36 0.92
N PRO A 130 15.63 -16.02 1.86
CA PRO A 130 16.23 -17.33 1.60
C PRO A 130 15.18 -18.36 1.18
N GLN A 131 15.48 -19.18 0.19
CA GLN A 131 14.54 -20.19 -0.32
C GLN A 131 14.06 -21.17 0.77
N SER A 132 14.91 -21.44 1.77
CA SER A 132 14.59 -22.28 2.94
C SER A 132 13.49 -21.69 3.84
N GLU A 133 13.17 -20.38 3.66
CA GLU A 133 12.18 -19.67 4.46
C GLU A 133 10.82 -19.57 3.75
N TRP A 134 10.76 -19.80 2.43
CA TRP A 134 9.57 -19.52 1.62
C TRP A 134 8.33 -20.30 2.07
N HIS A 135 8.52 -21.53 2.54
CA HIS A 135 7.44 -22.43 2.98
C HIS A 135 7.26 -22.48 4.50
N LYS A 136 7.91 -21.58 5.24
CA LYS A 136 7.68 -21.47 6.68
C LYS A 136 6.53 -20.48 6.96
N PRO A 137 5.68 -20.75 7.96
CA PRO A 137 4.71 -19.77 8.43
C PRO A 137 5.38 -18.42 8.70
N VAL A 138 4.86 -17.34 8.11
CA VAL A 138 5.52 -16.02 8.20
C VAL A 138 5.63 -15.51 9.62
N GLY A 139 4.75 -15.91 10.53
CA GLY A 139 4.86 -15.59 11.96
C GLY A 139 6.11 -16.14 12.66
N ARG A 140 6.85 -17.07 12.02
CA ARG A 140 8.13 -17.62 12.52
C ARG A 140 9.36 -16.93 11.93
N LEU A 141 9.16 -16.04 10.98
CA LEU A 141 10.23 -15.30 10.31
C LEU A 141 10.62 -14.06 11.12
N SER A 142 11.84 -13.56 10.88
CA SER A 142 12.27 -12.30 11.48
C SER A 142 11.38 -11.12 11.01
N ILE A 143 11.30 -10.06 11.81
CA ILE A 143 10.54 -8.85 11.47
C ILE A 143 10.98 -8.30 10.10
N GLY A 144 12.29 -8.26 9.83
CA GLY A 144 12.80 -7.81 8.53
C GLY A 144 12.37 -8.70 7.36
N GLN A 145 12.30 -10.03 7.55
CA GLN A 145 11.78 -10.95 6.53
C GLN A 145 10.28 -10.75 6.31
N GLN A 146 9.50 -10.62 7.39
CA GLN A 146 8.06 -10.33 7.29
C GLN A 146 7.80 -9.02 6.53
N GLN A 147 8.58 -8.00 6.82
CA GLN A 147 8.49 -6.71 6.14
C GLN A 147 8.76 -6.82 4.64
N ARG A 148 9.83 -7.50 4.23
CA ARG A 148 10.15 -7.75 2.83
C ARG A 148 9.06 -8.54 2.12
N ILE A 149 8.45 -9.52 2.79
CA ILE A 149 7.29 -10.25 2.27
C ILE A 149 6.08 -9.33 2.10
N ALA A 150 5.84 -8.40 3.03
CA ALA A 150 4.75 -7.42 2.90
C ALA A 150 4.95 -6.46 1.71
N ILE A 151 6.20 -6.06 1.43
CA ILE A 151 6.52 -5.30 0.22
C ILE A 151 6.30 -6.16 -1.03
N ALA A 152 6.84 -7.38 -1.05
CA ALA A 152 6.65 -8.30 -2.17
C ALA A 152 5.16 -8.50 -2.48
N ARG A 153 4.33 -8.66 -1.44
CA ARG A 153 2.88 -8.74 -1.58
C ARG A 153 2.26 -7.46 -2.17
N ALA A 154 2.74 -6.29 -1.77
CA ALA A 154 2.24 -5.03 -2.32
C ALA A 154 2.64 -4.82 -3.79
N MET A 155 3.76 -5.41 -4.22
CA MET A 155 4.33 -5.22 -5.55
C MET A 155 3.94 -6.30 -6.58
N ILE A 156 3.38 -7.45 -6.14
CA ILE A 156 3.13 -8.60 -7.03
C ILE A 156 2.25 -8.26 -8.23
N ASN A 157 1.29 -7.37 -8.07
CA ASN A 157 0.38 -6.94 -9.12
C ASN A 157 0.93 -5.76 -9.95
N LYS A 158 2.22 -5.42 -9.81
CA LYS A 158 2.89 -4.32 -10.54
C LYS A 158 2.10 -3.02 -10.44
N PRO A 159 1.83 -2.50 -9.23
CA PRO A 159 0.98 -1.34 -9.04
C PRO A 159 1.59 -0.08 -9.65
N GLU A 160 0.75 0.85 -10.08
CA GLU A 160 1.16 2.18 -10.56
C GLU A 160 1.32 3.17 -9.40
N LEU A 161 0.64 2.92 -8.27
CA LEU A 161 0.73 3.70 -7.05
C LEU A 161 1.07 2.81 -5.86
N LEU A 162 2.10 3.17 -5.08
CA LEU A 162 2.43 2.51 -3.83
C LEU A 162 2.12 3.45 -2.65
N ILE A 163 1.31 2.96 -1.74
CA ILE A 163 0.97 3.66 -0.50
C ILE A 163 1.63 2.91 0.66
N ALA A 164 2.37 3.62 1.50
CA ALA A 164 3.02 3.06 2.68
C ALA A 164 2.63 3.85 3.93
N ASP A 165 1.91 3.21 4.85
CA ASP A 165 1.46 3.80 6.11
C ASP A 165 2.43 3.42 7.23
N GLU A 166 3.29 4.37 7.64
CA GLU A 166 4.31 4.22 8.68
C GLU A 166 5.14 2.92 8.57
N PRO A 167 5.69 2.58 7.38
CA PRO A 167 6.25 1.27 7.10
C PRO A 167 7.51 0.93 7.93
N THR A 168 8.05 1.91 8.64
CA THR A 168 9.27 1.77 9.46
C THR A 168 9.02 1.92 10.96
N SER A 169 7.76 2.05 11.40
CA SER A 169 7.43 2.33 12.81
C SER A 169 7.86 1.22 13.77
N SER A 170 7.97 -0.03 13.29
CA SER A 170 8.39 -1.20 14.08
C SER A 170 9.89 -1.51 13.99
N LEU A 171 10.68 -0.69 13.27
CA LEU A 171 12.11 -0.92 13.04
C LEU A 171 12.99 -0.05 13.92
N ASP A 172 14.16 -0.60 14.31
CA ASP A 172 15.25 0.20 14.84
C ASP A 172 15.88 1.11 13.75
N HIS A 173 16.70 2.08 14.16
CA HIS A 173 17.28 3.09 13.27
C HIS A 173 18.05 2.49 12.09
N ASN A 174 18.89 1.49 12.32
CA ASN A 174 19.73 0.91 11.26
C ASN A 174 18.91 0.14 10.23
N ASN A 175 17.91 -0.59 10.68
CA ASN A 175 17.00 -1.33 9.81
C ASN A 175 16.04 -0.40 9.05
N ARG A 176 15.69 0.76 9.63
CA ARG A 176 14.85 1.79 8.97
C ARG A 176 15.49 2.34 7.71
N ASP A 177 16.75 2.78 7.81
CA ASP A 177 17.45 3.41 6.68
C ASP A 177 17.70 2.41 5.55
N ASN A 178 18.09 1.18 5.87
CA ASN A 178 18.22 0.11 4.90
C ASN A 178 16.90 -0.20 4.20
N PHE A 179 15.82 -0.32 4.97
CA PHE A 179 14.49 -0.56 4.41
C PHE A 179 14.03 0.56 3.47
N MET A 180 14.16 1.82 3.89
CA MET A 180 13.77 2.95 3.04
C MET A 180 14.60 2.99 1.75
N SER A 181 15.89 2.68 1.83
CA SER A 181 16.76 2.61 0.66
C SER A 181 16.34 1.48 -0.30
N GLU A 182 16.05 0.28 0.21
CA GLU A 182 15.54 -0.85 -0.58
C GLU A 182 14.19 -0.50 -1.23
N LEU A 183 13.26 0.08 -0.47
CA LEU A 183 11.94 0.50 -0.97
C LEU A 183 12.05 1.54 -2.08
N MET A 184 12.86 2.59 -1.88
CA MET A 184 13.03 3.66 -2.86
C MET A 184 13.74 3.19 -4.13
N ALA A 185 14.73 2.30 -4.02
CA ALA A 185 15.39 1.69 -5.17
C ALA A 185 14.37 0.92 -6.04
N MET A 186 13.54 0.11 -5.41
CA MET A 186 12.51 -0.68 -6.08
C MET A 186 11.42 0.19 -6.74
N VAL A 187 10.92 1.20 -6.01
CA VAL A 187 9.91 2.14 -6.54
C VAL A 187 10.44 2.85 -7.78
N SER A 188 11.73 3.26 -7.76
CA SER A 188 12.40 3.90 -8.90
C SER A 188 12.57 2.93 -10.07
N GLU A 189 13.00 1.69 -9.83
CA GLU A 189 13.19 0.66 -10.86
C GLU A 189 11.88 0.34 -11.59
N HIS A 190 10.79 0.22 -10.84
CA HIS A 190 9.47 -0.12 -11.38
C HIS A 190 8.64 1.10 -11.81
N ARG A 191 9.18 2.32 -11.69
CA ARG A 191 8.50 3.60 -12.03
C ARG A 191 7.15 3.76 -11.34
N VAL A 192 7.05 3.35 -10.10
CA VAL A 192 5.85 3.49 -9.26
C VAL A 192 5.81 4.89 -8.65
N THR A 193 4.61 5.46 -8.51
CA THR A 193 4.39 6.72 -7.77
C THR A 193 4.26 6.44 -6.30
#